data_1b9d04426f43fd72a71cc7fa4ce7db73
#
_entry.id   1b9d04426f43fd72a71cc7fa4ce7db73
#
_cell.length_a   1.000
_cell.length_b   1.000
_cell.length_c   1.000
_cell.angle_alpha   90.00
_cell.angle_beta   90.00
_cell.angle_gamma   90.00
#
_symmetry.space_group_name_H-M   'P 1'
#
loop_
_entity.id
_entity.type
_entity.pdbx_description
1 polymer ?
#
loop_
_entity_poly.entity_id
_entity_poly.type
_entity_poly.pdbx_seq_one_letter_code
_entity_poly.pdbx_strand_id
1 'polypeptide(L)'
;MSADRRPIGVFDSGIGGLTVMHALMERLPRESLISFGDTARVPYGPKSRETVTRFSIENVRLLTSYDVKAVVVACNTATARALPILRETFGLPIVGVVGPGARAAVARSTSGRIGVIGTYGTIESGAYRDHLLAIDAKLEVVSRPCPLFVPLAEEGWTDHPVARQVAEEYLAPFRGDGIDTLILGCTHYPLLAPVIGEAVGPGVTLIDSAEETAREVATLLAERGLQDDGAEPAHRYLVSDLPDLFLRVGQRFLGGRIGGVEVVAAGSE
;
A
#
# COMPACT_ATOMS: atom_id res chain seq x y z
N MET A 1 20.27 -24.58 -3.14
CA MET A 1 20.65 -23.14 -3.21
C MET A 1 20.69 -22.66 -1.77
N SER A 2 21.65 -21.82 -1.36
CA SER A 2 21.70 -21.29 0.01
C SER A 2 20.56 -20.30 0.18
N ALA A 3 19.87 -20.34 1.33
CA ALA A 3 18.83 -19.37 1.69
C ALA A 3 19.37 -17.95 1.67
N ASP A 4 18.58 -17.01 1.14
CA ASP A 4 18.92 -15.59 1.18
C ASP A 4 18.28 -14.93 2.42
N ARG A 5 19.07 -14.75 3.47
CA ARG A 5 18.62 -14.21 4.76
C ARG A 5 18.49 -12.69 4.82
N ARG A 6 18.81 -11.99 3.74
CA ARG A 6 18.63 -10.55 3.68
C ARG A 6 17.16 -10.20 3.83
N PRO A 7 16.82 -9.11 4.53
CA PRO A 7 15.43 -8.74 4.75
C PRO A 7 14.77 -8.19 3.47
N ILE A 8 13.44 -8.14 3.47
CA ILE A 8 12.64 -7.39 2.49
C ILE A 8 12.42 -5.99 3.05
N GLY A 9 12.75 -4.96 2.28
CA GLY A 9 12.44 -3.57 2.63
C GLY A 9 11.00 -3.23 2.23
N VAL A 10 10.27 -2.54 3.11
CA VAL A 10 8.90 -2.06 2.85
C VAL A 10 8.86 -0.58 3.15
N PHE A 11 8.49 0.30 2.21
CA PHE A 11 8.31 1.70 2.55
C PHE A 11 6.91 2.23 2.22
N ASP A 12 6.49 3.16 3.06
CA ASP A 12 5.27 3.94 2.89
C ASP A 12 5.53 5.42 3.18
N SER A 13 4.61 6.28 2.75
CA SER A 13 4.66 7.71 3.07
C SER A 13 4.48 8.03 4.56
N GLY A 14 3.97 7.08 5.33
CA GLY A 14 3.67 7.25 6.75
C GLY A 14 3.45 5.92 7.46
N ILE A 15 2.29 5.76 8.06
CA ILE A 15 1.94 4.61 8.93
C ILE A 15 1.22 3.51 8.15
N GLY A 16 0.49 3.87 7.09
CA GLY A 16 -0.44 2.98 6.39
C GLY A 16 0.21 1.74 5.77
N GLY A 17 1.51 1.81 5.44
CA GLY A 17 2.28 0.66 4.92
C GLY A 17 2.30 -0.57 5.83
N LEU A 18 1.93 -0.42 7.10
CA LEU A 18 1.80 -1.52 8.04
C LEU A 18 0.71 -2.54 7.64
N THR A 19 -0.29 -2.16 6.84
CA THR A 19 -1.25 -3.11 6.25
C THR A 19 -0.54 -4.09 5.31
N VAL A 20 0.33 -3.57 4.45
CA VAL A 20 1.11 -4.39 3.52
C VAL A 20 2.15 -5.21 4.27
N MET A 21 2.79 -4.63 5.29
CA MET A 21 3.73 -5.35 6.15
C MET A 21 3.05 -6.52 6.85
N HIS A 22 1.84 -6.33 7.39
CA HIS A 22 1.04 -7.40 8.00
C HIS A 22 0.77 -8.54 7.02
N ALA A 23 0.31 -8.23 5.82
CA ALA A 23 0.05 -9.23 4.79
C ALA A 23 1.33 -10.01 4.39
N LEU A 24 2.48 -9.32 4.33
CA LEU A 24 3.78 -9.97 4.10
C LEU A 24 4.17 -10.91 5.24
N MET A 25 3.99 -10.50 6.50
CA MET A 25 4.28 -11.34 7.68
C MET A 25 3.43 -12.62 7.70
N GLU A 26 2.14 -12.50 7.37
CA GLU A 26 1.23 -13.66 7.30
C GLU A 26 1.58 -14.59 6.12
N ARG A 27 1.91 -14.02 4.97
CA ARG A 27 2.18 -14.80 3.74
C ARG A 27 3.58 -15.39 3.69
N LEU A 28 4.55 -14.71 4.28
CA LEU A 28 5.98 -15.03 4.26
C LEU A 28 6.53 -15.09 5.69
N PRO A 29 6.07 -16.03 6.52
CA PRO A 29 6.32 -16.03 7.97
C PRO A 29 7.78 -16.32 8.35
N ARG A 30 8.65 -16.62 7.38
CA ARG A 30 10.09 -16.83 7.61
C ARG A 30 10.94 -15.65 7.15
N GLU A 31 10.35 -14.69 6.43
CA GLU A 31 11.07 -13.55 5.90
C GLU A 31 11.23 -12.45 6.93
N SER A 32 12.45 -11.96 7.10
CA SER A 32 12.72 -10.75 7.87
C SER A 32 12.29 -9.51 7.07
N LEU A 33 11.66 -8.54 7.74
CA LEU A 33 11.15 -7.32 7.11
C LEU A 33 11.71 -6.08 7.79
N ILE A 34 12.08 -5.07 6.99
CA ILE A 34 12.41 -3.73 7.46
C ILE A 34 11.38 -2.76 6.90
N SER A 35 10.51 -2.23 7.75
CA SER A 35 9.54 -1.20 7.39
C SER A 35 10.13 0.19 7.59
N PHE A 36 9.91 1.09 6.63
CA PHE A 36 10.22 2.51 6.76
C PHE A 36 8.99 3.36 6.47
N GLY A 37 8.57 4.15 7.46
CA GLY A 37 7.53 5.17 7.36
C GLY A 37 8.13 6.56 7.24
N ASP A 38 7.88 7.27 6.13
CA ASP A 38 8.40 8.63 5.91
C ASP A 38 7.52 9.68 6.59
N THR A 39 7.39 9.55 7.91
CA THR A 39 6.46 10.32 8.75
C THR A 39 6.76 11.81 8.81
N ALA A 40 8.02 12.22 8.61
CA ALA A 40 8.39 13.63 8.54
C ALA A 40 7.86 14.36 7.30
N ARG A 41 7.54 13.62 6.23
CA ARG A 41 7.16 14.19 4.93
C ARG A 41 5.75 13.80 4.46
N VAL A 42 4.97 13.14 5.32
CA VAL A 42 3.56 12.81 5.09
C VAL A 42 2.70 14.08 4.97
N PRO A 43 1.57 14.08 4.25
CA PRO A 43 1.10 13.05 3.33
C PRO A 43 1.68 13.20 1.91
N TYR A 44 1.81 12.09 1.17
CA TYR A 44 2.23 12.11 -0.25
C TYR A 44 1.09 12.44 -1.22
N GLY A 45 -0.14 12.17 -0.83
CA GLY A 45 -1.33 12.33 -1.69
C GLY A 45 -1.46 13.66 -2.41
N PRO A 46 -1.26 14.84 -1.78
CA PRO A 46 -1.36 16.14 -2.41
C PRO A 46 -0.05 16.66 -3.05
N LYS A 47 1.05 15.90 -2.97
CA LYS A 47 2.37 16.35 -3.49
C LYS A 47 2.49 16.09 -4.99
N SER A 48 3.35 16.87 -5.66
CA SER A 48 3.65 16.71 -7.10
C SER A 48 4.36 15.36 -7.37
N ARG A 49 4.33 14.92 -8.64
CA ARG A 49 5.02 13.72 -9.09
C ARG A 49 6.52 13.79 -8.80
N GLU A 50 7.15 14.92 -9.10
CA GLU A 50 8.59 15.16 -8.91
C GLU A 50 8.98 15.01 -7.44
N THR A 51 8.18 15.61 -6.54
CA THR A 51 8.41 15.53 -5.09
C THR A 51 8.27 14.10 -4.58
N VAL A 52 7.20 13.41 -4.96
CA VAL A 52 6.97 12.01 -4.55
C VAL A 52 8.07 11.10 -5.10
N THR A 53 8.49 11.30 -6.35
CA THR A 53 9.57 10.51 -6.97
C THR A 53 10.90 10.70 -6.24
N ARG A 54 11.28 11.94 -5.94
CA ARG A 54 12.49 12.23 -5.17
C ARG A 54 12.47 11.56 -3.79
N PHE A 55 11.39 11.74 -3.03
CA PHE A 55 11.26 11.10 -1.72
C PHE A 55 11.31 9.57 -1.80
N SER A 56 10.67 8.99 -2.82
CA SER A 56 10.69 7.54 -3.03
C SER A 56 12.09 7.01 -3.33
N ILE A 57 12.90 7.74 -4.12
CA ILE A 57 14.30 7.39 -4.38
C ILE A 57 15.12 7.42 -3.09
N GLU A 58 14.97 8.47 -2.27
CA GLU A 58 15.64 8.59 -0.97
C GLU A 58 15.24 7.45 -0.02
N ASN A 59 13.97 7.10 0.03
CA ASN A 59 13.46 5.99 0.86
C ASN A 59 14.02 4.63 0.42
N VAL A 60 14.11 4.37 -0.89
CA VAL A 60 14.71 3.12 -1.39
C VAL A 60 16.21 3.11 -1.12
N ARG A 61 16.94 4.23 -1.25
CA ARG A 61 18.35 4.32 -0.87
C ARG A 61 18.56 4.00 0.60
N LEU A 62 17.72 4.55 1.48
CA LEU A 62 17.77 4.22 2.91
C LEU A 62 17.59 2.71 3.12
N LEU A 63 16.58 2.09 2.52
CA LEU A 63 16.35 0.65 2.66
C LEU A 63 17.50 -0.18 2.08
N THR A 64 18.10 0.22 0.96
CA THR A 64 19.24 -0.49 0.37
C THR A 64 20.49 -0.43 1.24
N SER A 65 20.65 0.59 2.11
CA SER A 65 21.75 0.64 3.08
C SER A 65 21.65 -0.44 4.17
N TYR A 66 20.50 -1.07 4.31
CA TYR A 66 20.27 -2.23 5.20
C TYR A 66 20.41 -3.59 4.48
N ASP A 67 21.03 -3.62 3.29
CA ASP A 67 21.25 -4.83 2.50
C ASP A 67 19.97 -5.65 2.24
N VAL A 68 18.89 -4.99 1.84
CA VAL A 68 17.62 -5.65 1.53
C VAL A 68 17.69 -6.41 0.19
N LYS A 69 17.08 -7.59 0.10
CA LYS A 69 17.03 -8.41 -1.13
C LYS A 69 15.95 -7.98 -2.12
N ALA A 70 14.92 -7.29 -1.65
CA ALA A 70 13.83 -6.74 -2.45
C ALA A 70 13.21 -5.55 -1.72
N VAL A 71 12.52 -4.67 -2.46
CA VAL A 71 11.76 -3.55 -1.88
C VAL A 71 10.29 -3.65 -2.30
N VAL A 72 9.39 -3.41 -1.33
CA VAL A 72 7.95 -3.25 -1.53
C VAL A 72 7.57 -1.80 -1.33
N VAL A 73 7.01 -1.18 -2.36
CA VAL A 73 6.45 0.18 -2.32
C VAL A 73 5.01 0.08 -1.87
N ALA A 74 4.78 0.13 -0.54
CA ALA A 74 3.46 -0.05 0.05
C ALA A 74 2.52 1.14 -0.23
N CYS A 75 3.07 2.35 -0.31
CA CYS A 75 2.30 3.55 -0.61
C CYS A 75 1.74 3.52 -2.04
N ASN A 76 0.40 3.59 -2.18
CA ASN A 76 -0.26 3.66 -3.49
C ASN A 76 0.17 4.89 -4.29
N THR A 77 0.29 6.07 -3.65
CA THR A 77 0.73 7.30 -4.30
C THR A 77 2.18 7.19 -4.81
N ALA A 78 3.08 6.63 -4.00
CA ALA A 78 4.47 6.41 -4.40
C ALA A 78 4.57 5.38 -5.52
N THR A 79 3.84 4.26 -5.43
CA THR A 79 3.75 3.27 -6.51
C THR A 79 3.28 3.92 -7.82
N ALA A 80 2.17 4.65 -7.77
CA ALA A 80 1.55 5.26 -8.94
C ALA A 80 2.44 6.31 -9.63
N ARG A 81 3.26 7.03 -8.87
CA ARG A 81 4.06 8.16 -9.38
C ARG A 81 5.53 7.82 -9.63
N ALA A 82 6.11 6.90 -8.88
CA ALA A 82 7.56 6.68 -8.85
C ALA A 82 8.02 5.28 -9.25
N LEU A 83 7.17 4.25 -9.24
CA LEU A 83 7.60 2.86 -9.43
C LEU A 83 8.46 2.62 -10.70
N PRO A 84 8.14 3.15 -11.90
CA PRO A 84 8.98 2.96 -13.08
C PRO A 84 10.40 3.47 -12.87
N ILE A 85 10.54 4.69 -12.35
CA ILE A 85 11.85 5.33 -12.09
C ILE A 85 12.63 4.56 -11.02
N LEU A 86 11.96 4.07 -9.98
CA LEU A 86 12.61 3.25 -8.96
C LEU A 86 13.19 1.96 -9.55
N ARG A 87 12.46 1.28 -10.42
CA ARG A 87 12.92 0.06 -11.10
C ARG A 87 14.10 0.30 -12.06
N GLU A 88 14.15 1.49 -12.68
CA GLU A 88 15.27 1.91 -13.54
C GLU A 88 16.50 2.31 -12.72
N THR A 89 16.30 2.89 -11.52
CA THR A 89 17.37 3.43 -10.69
C THR A 89 18.09 2.36 -9.87
N PHE A 90 17.38 1.34 -9.42
CA PHE A 90 17.90 0.34 -8.47
C PHE A 90 17.95 -1.06 -9.09
N GLY A 91 19.09 -1.75 -8.90
CA GLY A 91 19.34 -3.09 -9.47
C GLY A 91 18.70 -4.26 -8.71
N LEU A 92 17.82 -4.01 -7.75
CA LEU A 92 17.12 -5.03 -6.98
C LEU A 92 15.63 -5.11 -7.36
N PRO A 93 14.94 -6.23 -7.06
CA PRO A 93 13.51 -6.36 -7.31
C PRO A 93 12.71 -5.31 -6.53
N ILE A 94 11.83 -4.59 -7.24
CA ILE A 94 10.91 -3.61 -6.62
C ILE A 94 9.48 -3.93 -7.02
N VAL A 95 8.63 -4.20 -6.02
CA VAL A 95 7.20 -4.50 -6.16
C VAL A 95 6.38 -3.32 -5.66
N GLY A 96 5.39 -2.89 -6.43
CA GLY A 96 4.43 -1.87 -6.01
C GLY A 96 3.02 -2.46 -5.90
N VAL A 97 2.14 -1.77 -5.19
CA VAL A 97 0.81 -2.28 -4.82
C VAL A 97 -0.27 -2.11 -5.91
N VAL A 98 -0.05 -1.24 -6.90
CA VAL A 98 -1.08 -0.91 -7.92
C VAL A 98 -1.36 -2.08 -8.86
N GLY A 99 -0.32 -2.69 -9.41
CA GLY A 99 -0.46 -3.82 -10.35
C GLY A 99 -1.16 -5.03 -9.71
N PRO A 100 -0.71 -5.52 -8.53
CA PRO A 100 -1.40 -6.60 -7.81
C PRO A 100 -2.88 -6.30 -7.55
N GLY A 101 -3.19 -5.11 -7.03
CA GLY A 101 -4.57 -4.69 -6.79
C GLY A 101 -5.43 -4.65 -8.06
N ALA A 102 -4.88 -4.18 -9.18
CA ALA A 102 -5.59 -4.18 -10.47
C ALA A 102 -5.88 -5.61 -10.96
N ARG A 103 -4.91 -6.53 -10.89
CA ARG A 103 -5.13 -7.94 -11.27
C ARG A 103 -6.19 -8.61 -10.39
N ALA A 104 -6.16 -8.37 -9.08
CA ALA A 104 -7.16 -8.89 -8.16
C ALA A 104 -8.57 -8.39 -8.49
N ALA A 105 -8.71 -7.11 -8.81
CA ALA A 105 -9.98 -6.52 -9.19
C ALA A 105 -10.54 -7.14 -10.48
N VAL A 106 -9.73 -7.30 -11.51
CA VAL A 106 -10.15 -7.95 -12.77
C VAL A 106 -10.58 -9.41 -12.54
N ALA A 107 -9.84 -10.15 -11.70
CA ALA A 107 -10.17 -11.54 -11.39
C ALA A 107 -11.49 -11.69 -10.60
N ARG A 108 -11.97 -10.65 -9.94
CA ARG A 108 -13.20 -10.67 -9.12
C ARG A 108 -14.39 -10.03 -9.82
N SER A 109 -14.16 -9.09 -10.73
CA SER A 109 -15.24 -8.41 -11.43
C SER A 109 -15.91 -9.32 -12.44
N THR A 110 -17.23 -9.31 -12.44
CA THR A 110 -18.10 -10.00 -13.40
C THR A 110 -18.83 -9.02 -14.31
N SER A 111 -19.02 -7.78 -13.87
CA SER A 111 -19.65 -6.71 -14.65
C SER A 111 -18.70 -6.08 -15.67
N GLY A 112 -17.38 -6.19 -15.45
CA GLY A 112 -16.38 -5.43 -16.20
C GLY A 112 -16.34 -3.95 -15.83
N ARG A 113 -17.08 -3.53 -14.79
CA ARG A 113 -17.14 -2.14 -14.31
C ARG A 113 -16.55 -2.05 -12.92
N ILE A 114 -15.38 -1.41 -12.80
CA ILE A 114 -14.56 -1.39 -11.60
C ILE A 114 -14.44 0.02 -11.05
N GLY A 115 -14.73 0.19 -9.76
CA GLY A 115 -14.50 1.41 -9.01
C GLY A 115 -13.07 1.46 -8.46
N VAL A 116 -12.49 2.66 -8.39
CA VAL A 116 -11.19 2.90 -7.74
C VAL A 116 -11.30 4.13 -6.84
N ILE A 117 -10.99 3.97 -5.56
CA ILE A 117 -10.85 5.09 -4.64
C ILE A 117 -9.39 5.21 -4.17
N GLY A 118 -8.93 6.44 -3.92
CA GLY A 118 -7.54 6.69 -3.52
C GLY A 118 -7.31 8.13 -3.09
N THR A 119 -6.06 8.48 -2.85
CA THR A 119 -5.68 9.89 -2.68
C THR A 119 -5.74 10.64 -4.00
N TYR A 120 -5.70 11.98 -3.97
CA TYR A 120 -5.59 12.77 -5.20
C TYR A 120 -4.44 12.29 -6.09
N GLY A 121 -3.23 12.13 -5.52
CA GLY A 121 -2.06 11.72 -6.28
C GLY A 121 -2.17 10.33 -6.91
N THR A 122 -2.86 9.40 -6.27
CA THR A 122 -3.12 8.07 -6.82
C THR A 122 -4.11 8.13 -7.98
N ILE A 123 -5.22 8.85 -7.81
CA ILE A 123 -6.28 8.91 -8.83
C ILE A 123 -5.84 9.72 -10.04
N GLU A 124 -5.27 10.92 -9.85
CA GLU A 124 -4.78 11.78 -10.93
C GLU A 124 -3.65 11.16 -11.76
N SER A 125 -2.88 10.23 -11.18
CA SER A 125 -1.82 9.53 -11.93
C SER A 125 -2.36 8.66 -13.05
N GLY A 126 -3.61 8.20 -12.97
CA GLY A 126 -4.20 7.23 -13.89
C GLY A 126 -3.68 5.79 -13.73
N ALA A 127 -2.72 5.53 -12.83
CA ALA A 127 -1.99 4.27 -12.76
C ALA A 127 -2.89 3.03 -12.61
N TYR A 128 -3.94 3.08 -11.77
CA TYR A 128 -4.89 1.97 -11.69
C TYR A 128 -5.65 1.76 -12.98
N ARG A 129 -6.13 2.84 -13.60
CA ARG A 129 -6.84 2.77 -14.88
C ARG A 129 -5.96 2.15 -15.97
N ASP A 130 -4.72 2.60 -16.07
CA ASP A 130 -3.77 2.10 -17.08
C ASP A 130 -3.49 0.61 -16.87
N HIS A 131 -3.29 0.15 -15.62
CA HIS A 131 -3.09 -1.26 -15.31
C HIS A 131 -4.33 -2.10 -15.61
N LEU A 132 -5.52 -1.62 -15.27
CA LEU A 132 -6.79 -2.31 -15.53
C LEU A 132 -7.02 -2.45 -17.05
N LEU A 133 -6.89 -1.36 -17.81
CA LEU A 133 -7.09 -1.36 -19.26
C LEU A 133 -6.00 -2.13 -20.03
N ALA A 134 -4.79 -2.26 -19.45
CA ALA A 134 -3.74 -3.11 -20.00
C ALA A 134 -4.06 -4.62 -19.85
N ILE A 135 -4.88 -5.01 -18.85
CA ILE A 135 -5.35 -6.39 -18.67
C ILE A 135 -6.55 -6.66 -19.59
N ASP A 136 -7.54 -5.78 -19.59
CA ASP A 136 -8.69 -5.85 -20.48
C ASP A 136 -9.16 -4.44 -20.89
N ALA A 137 -8.98 -4.11 -22.16
CA ALA A 137 -9.31 -2.81 -22.72
C ALA A 137 -10.84 -2.51 -22.75
N LYS A 138 -11.69 -3.50 -22.45
CA LYS A 138 -13.16 -3.35 -22.40
C LYS A 138 -13.68 -2.93 -21.03
N LEU A 139 -12.80 -2.91 -20.00
CA LEU A 139 -13.21 -2.53 -18.66
C LEU A 139 -13.64 -1.07 -18.60
N GLU A 140 -14.68 -0.82 -17.82
CA GLU A 140 -15.10 0.51 -17.46
C GLU A 140 -14.55 0.85 -16.06
N VAL A 141 -13.74 1.91 -15.97
CA VAL A 141 -13.07 2.31 -14.73
C VAL A 141 -13.61 3.64 -14.25
N VAL A 142 -14.23 3.63 -13.08
CA VAL A 142 -14.73 4.82 -12.40
C VAL A 142 -13.84 5.13 -11.20
N SER A 143 -13.21 6.31 -11.17
CA SER A 143 -12.22 6.66 -10.15
C SER A 143 -12.63 7.90 -9.36
N ARG A 144 -12.39 7.88 -8.03
CA ARG A 144 -12.71 9.02 -7.17
C ARG A 144 -11.64 9.23 -6.08
N PRO A 145 -11.14 10.47 -5.88
CA PRO A 145 -10.29 10.79 -4.74
C PRO A 145 -11.13 10.89 -3.46
N CYS A 146 -10.63 10.25 -2.39
CA CYS A 146 -11.28 10.19 -1.09
C CYS A 146 -10.31 10.57 0.05
N PRO A 147 -9.69 11.76 0.04
CA PRO A 147 -8.56 12.11 0.90
C PRO A 147 -8.89 12.12 2.40
N LEU A 148 -10.12 12.39 2.81
CA LEU A 148 -10.51 12.42 4.23
C LEU A 148 -10.49 11.03 4.89
N PHE A 149 -10.49 9.94 4.13
CA PHE A 149 -10.37 8.61 4.71
C PHE A 149 -9.03 8.38 5.42
N VAL A 150 -7.96 9.06 5.01
CA VAL A 150 -6.65 8.94 5.67
C VAL A 150 -6.71 9.44 7.11
N PRO A 151 -7.06 10.71 7.41
CA PRO A 151 -7.14 11.19 8.79
C PRO A 151 -8.20 10.44 9.63
N LEU A 152 -9.32 10.03 9.06
CA LEU A 152 -10.32 9.23 9.77
C LEU A 152 -9.77 7.87 10.25
N ALA A 153 -8.99 7.20 9.41
CA ALA A 153 -8.33 5.96 9.76
C ALA A 153 -7.26 6.16 10.85
N GLU A 154 -6.43 7.21 10.73
CA GLU A 154 -5.38 7.52 11.70
C GLU A 154 -5.95 7.91 13.07
N GLU A 155 -7.05 8.66 13.14
CA GLU A 155 -7.79 8.95 14.37
C GLU A 155 -8.52 7.72 14.95
N GLY A 156 -8.64 6.64 14.18
CA GLY A 156 -9.36 5.42 14.58
C GLY A 156 -10.88 5.58 14.52
N TRP A 157 -11.37 6.51 13.72
CA TRP A 157 -12.81 6.73 13.52
C TRP A 157 -13.39 5.75 12.49
N THR A 158 -13.00 4.48 12.59
CA THR A 158 -13.32 3.44 11.61
C THR A 158 -14.80 3.06 11.58
N ASP A 159 -15.53 3.30 12.67
CA ASP A 159 -16.98 3.06 12.81
C ASP A 159 -17.72 4.31 13.36
N HIS A 160 -17.13 5.48 13.20
CA HIS A 160 -17.68 6.71 13.71
C HIS A 160 -18.75 7.28 12.76
N PRO A 161 -19.84 7.95 13.26
CA PRO A 161 -20.87 8.56 12.40
C PRO A 161 -20.33 9.51 11.34
N VAL A 162 -19.28 10.29 11.64
CA VAL A 162 -18.60 11.16 10.66
C VAL A 162 -17.98 10.35 9.54
N ALA A 163 -17.33 9.20 9.85
CA ALA A 163 -16.74 8.34 8.82
C ALA A 163 -17.82 7.78 7.88
N ARG A 164 -19.00 7.40 8.42
CA ARG A 164 -20.17 6.98 7.62
C ARG A 164 -20.65 8.09 6.69
N GLN A 165 -20.83 9.32 7.22
CA GLN A 165 -21.25 10.47 6.41
C GLN A 165 -20.25 10.79 5.29
N VAL A 166 -18.96 10.76 5.60
CA VAL A 166 -17.90 10.97 4.59
C VAL A 166 -17.90 9.86 3.54
N ALA A 167 -18.10 8.60 3.96
CA ALA A 167 -18.20 7.48 3.02
C ALA A 167 -19.43 7.62 2.12
N GLU A 168 -20.58 7.99 2.66
CA GLU A 168 -21.80 8.25 1.87
C GLU A 168 -21.59 9.34 0.84
N GLU A 169 -20.98 10.47 1.21
CA GLU A 169 -20.70 11.58 0.30
C GLU A 169 -19.70 11.20 -0.80
N TYR A 170 -18.63 10.54 -0.43
CA TYR A 170 -17.62 10.12 -1.40
C TYR A 170 -18.11 9.03 -2.34
N LEU A 171 -18.90 8.08 -1.84
CA LEU A 171 -19.25 6.88 -2.58
C LEU A 171 -20.63 6.93 -3.23
N ALA A 172 -21.41 8.02 -3.02
CA ALA A 172 -22.67 8.24 -3.69
C ALA A 172 -22.64 8.04 -5.22
N PRO A 173 -21.60 8.49 -5.96
CA PRO A 173 -21.52 8.26 -7.40
C PRO A 173 -21.37 6.80 -7.83
N PHE A 174 -20.95 5.91 -6.92
CA PHE A 174 -20.83 4.48 -7.22
C PHE A 174 -22.16 3.73 -7.02
N ARG A 175 -23.10 4.31 -6.28
CA ARG A 175 -24.42 3.69 -6.05
C ARG A 175 -25.24 3.67 -7.34
N GLY A 176 -25.64 2.48 -7.75
CA GLY A 176 -26.43 2.31 -8.98
C GLY A 176 -25.64 2.48 -10.28
N ASP A 177 -24.36 2.73 -10.19
CA ASP A 177 -23.45 2.88 -11.35
C ASP A 177 -23.04 1.53 -11.97
N GLY A 178 -23.43 0.41 -11.35
CA GLY A 178 -23.20 -0.94 -11.88
C GLY A 178 -21.80 -1.50 -11.61
N ILE A 179 -21.01 -0.86 -10.74
CA ILE A 179 -19.75 -1.47 -10.28
C ILE A 179 -20.06 -2.70 -9.42
N ASP A 180 -19.27 -3.75 -9.55
CA ASP A 180 -19.32 -4.94 -8.69
C ASP A 180 -18.04 -5.12 -7.87
N THR A 181 -17.05 -4.28 -8.14
CA THR A 181 -15.72 -4.35 -7.54
C THR A 181 -15.21 -2.94 -7.28
N LEU A 182 -14.65 -2.70 -6.08
CA LEU A 182 -14.07 -1.41 -5.68
C LEU A 182 -12.66 -1.61 -5.13
N ILE A 183 -11.66 -0.99 -5.76
CA ILE A 183 -10.26 -1.01 -5.32
C ILE A 183 -10.05 0.04 -4.22
N LEU A 184 -9.52 -0.39 -3.08
CA LEU A 184 -9.06 0.46 -1.98
C LEU A 184 -7.63 0.94 -2.28
N GLY A 185 -7.49 1.99 -3.10
CA GLY A 185 -6.22 2.51 -3.61
C GLY A 185 -5.45 3.40 -2.62
N CYS A 186 -5.49 3.06 -1.34
CA CYS A 186 -4.71 3.67 -0.27
C CYS A 186 -4.56 2.67 0.88
N THR A 187 -3.38 2.62 1.48
CA THR A 187 -3.02 1.71 2.59
C THR A 187 -3.87 1.91 3.86
N HIS A 188 -4.51 3.07 4.02
CA HIS A 188 -5.39 3.37 5.15
C HIS A 188 -6.83 2.84 4.98
N TYR A 189 -7.28 2.68 3.73
CA TYR A 189 -8.69 2.43 3.46
C TYR A 189 -9.19 1.05 3.91
N PRO A 190 -8.37 -0.01 3.99
CA PRO A 190 -8.79 -1.29 4.56
C PRO A 190 -9.32 -1.18 5.99
N LEU A 191 -8.82 -0.23 6.82
CA LEU A 191 -9.36 0.03 8.15
C LEU A 191 -10.80 0.57 8.14
N LEU A 192 -11.20 1.20 7.05
CA LEU A 192 -12.54 1.76 6.83
C LEU A 192 -13.42 0.83 5.98
N ALA A 193 -12.96 -0.41 5.67
CA ALA A 193 -13.70 -1.34 4.83
C ALA A 193 -15.16 -1.55 5.26
N PRO A 194 -15.52 -1.63 6.56
CA PRO A 194 -16.91 -1.75 6.98
C PRO A 194 -17.77 -0.58 6.51
N VAL A 195 -17.38 0.67 6.80
CA VAL A 195 -18.18 1.87 6.41
C VAL A 195 -18.16 2.11 4.89
N ILE A 196 -17.06 1.75 4.21
CA ILE A 196 -16.98 1.80 2.74
C ILE A 196 -17.95 0.77 2.13
N GLY A 197 -17.93 -0.47 2.64
CA GLY A 197 -18.79 -1.55 2.16
C GLY A 197 -20.28 -1.24 2.36
N GLU A 198 -20.65 -0.68 3.51
CA GLU A 198 -22.03 -0.21 3.77
C GLU A 198 -22.43 0.89 2.77
N ALA A 199 -21.54 1.85 2.50
CA ALA A 199 -21.82 2.96 1.62
C ALA A 199 -21.97 2.57 0.14
N VAL A 200 -21.20 1.59 -0.38
CA VAL A 200 -21.33 1.12 -1.77
C VAL A 200 -22.37 0.02 -1.94
N GLY A 201 -22.71 -0.69 -0.86
CA GLY A 201 -23.73 -1.75 -0.85
C GLY A 201 -23.17 -3.16 -0.98
N PRO A 202 -24.00 -4.19 -0.65
CA PRO A 202 -23.54 -5.57 -0.46
C PRO A 202 -23.14 -6.29 -1.77
N GLY A 203 -23.47 -5.71 -2.93
CA GLY A 203 -23.12 -6.27 -4.25
C GLY A 203 -21.71 -5.91 -4.73
N VAL A 204 -20.96 -5.09 -3.96
CA VAL A 204 -19.63 -4.60 -4.36
C VAL A 204 -18.54 -5.29 -3.56
N THR A 205 -17.65 -5.98 -4.24
CA THR A 205 -16.46 -6.60 -3.61
C THR A 205 -15.37 -5.55 -3.42
N LEU A 206 -14.89 -5.39 -2.19
CA LEU A 206 -13.74 -4.52 -1.88
C LEU A 206 -12.43 -5.26 -2.13
N ILE A 207 -11.50 -4.61 -2.82
CA ILE A 207 -10.16 -5.16 -3.11
C ILE A 207 -9.12 -4.41 -2.28
N ASP A 208 -8.51 -5.13 -1.35
CA ASP A 208 -7.29 -4.70 -0.67
C ASP A 208 -6.07 -5.18 -1.47
N SER A 209 -5.18 -4.26 -1.84
CA SER A 209 -3.97 -4.59 -2.59
C SER A 209 -2.89 -5.27 -1.75
N ALA A 210 -2.98 -5.24 -0.41
CA ALA A 210 -1.93 -5.75 0.47
C ALA A 210 -1.70 -7.26 0.34
N GLU A 211 -2.78 -8.06 0.39
CA GLU A 211 -2.69 -9.51 0.22
C GLU A 211 -2.15 -9.91 -1.16
N GLU A 212 -2.63 -9.26 -2.21
CA GLU A 212 -2.19 -9.55 -3.58
C GLU A 212 -0.73 -9.14 -3.78
N THR A 213 -0.29 -8.06 -3.14
CA THR A 213 1.11 -7.66 -3.14
C THR A 213 1.97 -8.70 -2.42
N ALA A 214 1.53 -9.21 -1.28
CA ALA A 214 2.25 -10.26 -0.57
C ALA A 214 2.36 -11.56 -1.41
N ARG A 215 1.32 -11.92 -2.17
CA ARG A 215 1.37 -13.05 -3.12
C ARG A 215 2.38 -12.82 -4.24
N GLU A 216 2.40 -11.61 -4.83
CA GLU A 216 3.36 -11.27 -5.88
C GLU A 216 4.80 -11.33 -5.37
N VAL A 217 5.05 -10.80 -4.16
CA VAL A 217 6.38 -10.89 -3.52
C VAL A 217 6.78 -12.34 -3.30
N ALA A 218 5.88 -13.18 -2.78
CA ALA A 218 6.15 -14.60 -2.59
C ALA A 218 6.55 -15.30 -3.90
N THR A 219 5.82 -15.04 -4.97
CA THR A 219 6.11 -15.59 -6.31
C THR A 219 7.46 -15.11 -6.82
N LEU A 220 7.74 -13.81 -6.72
CA LEU A 220 9.00 -13.20 -7.15
C LEU A 220 10.20 -13.79 -6.40
N LEU A 221 10.11 -13.96 -5.09
CA LEU A 221 11.18 -14.57 -4.29
C LEU A 221 11.41 -16.02 -4.68
N ALA A 222 10.34 -16.79 -4.92
CA ALA A 222 10.45 -18.19 -5.36
C ALA A 222 11.12 -18.30 -6.74
N GLU A 223 10.68 -17.51 -7.72
CA GLU A 223 11.22 -17.50 -9.09
C GLU A 223 12.70 -17.11 -9.13
N ARG A 224 13.13 -16.23 -8.22
CA ARG A 224 14.52 -15.75 -8.15
C ARG A 224 15.42 -16.54 -7.19
N GLY A 225 14.86 -17.51 -6.46
CA GLY A 225 15.62 -18.28 -5.46
C GLY A 225 16.10 -17.42 -4.29
N LEU A 226 15.31 -16.41 -3.91
CA LEU A 226 15.63 -15.43 -2.86
C LEU A 226 14.91 -15.72 -1.53
N GLN A 227 14.24 -16.87 -1.40
CA GLN A 227 13.50 -17.22 -0.18
C GLN A 227 14.44 -17.50 1.00
N ASP A 228 14.02 -17.05 2.19
CA ASP A 228 14.63 -17.51 3.45
C ASP A 228 13.89 -18.76 3.92
N ASP A 229 14.65 -19.82 4.25
CA ASP A 229 14.13 -21.14 4.61
C ASP A 229 14.35 -21.54 6.07
N GLY A 230 15.04 -20.71 6.89
CA GLY A 230 15.56 -21.28 8.11
C GLY A 230 15.63 -20.51 9.40
N ALA A 231 15.47 -19.22 9.43
CA ALA A 231 15.60 -18.44 10.66
C ALA A 231 14.26 -17.99 11.23
N GLU A 232 14.22 -17.73 12.52
CA GLU A 232 13.15 -16.96 13.13
C GLU A 232 13.22 -15.52 12.58
N PRO A 233 12.12 -14.98 12.00
CA PRO A 233 12.17 -13.70 11.32
C PRO A 233 12.38 -12.55 12.31
N ALA A 234 13.21 -11.58 11.93
CA ALA A 234 13.40 -10.34 12.67
C ALA A 234 12.75 -9.18 11.92
N HIS A 235 11.81 -8.48 12.57
CA HIS A 235 11.15 -7.32 11.98
C HIS A 235 11.65 -6.02 12.61
N ARG A 236 11.97 -5.03 11.79
CA ARG A 236 12.36 -3.68 12.22
C ARG A 236 11.39 -2.65 11.68
N TYR A 237 11.15 -1.63 12.48
CA TYR A 237 10.26 -0.52 12.16
C TYR A 237 11.04 0.79 12.26
N LEU A 238 11.23 1.44 11.13
CA LEU A 238 11.97 2.68 10.98
C LEU A 238 10.99 3.80 10.63
N VAL A 239 11.20 4.98 11.19
CA VAL A 239 10.42 6.18 10.85
C VAL A 239 11.35 7.38 10.70
N SER A 240 10.94 8.38 9.92
CA SER A 240 11.71 9.62 9.81
C SER A 240 11.39 10.61 10.94
N ASP A 241 10.23 10.49 11.61
CA ASP A 241 9.78 11.34 12.74
C ASP A 241 8.62 10.69 13.50
N LEU A 242 8.26 11.24 14.68
CA LEU A 242 7.09 10.90 15.48
C LEU A 242 6.93 9.41 15.83
N PRO A 243 7.93 8.75 16.43
CA PRO A 243 7.89 7.33 16.73
C PRO A 243 6.73 6.93 17.64
N ASP A 244 6.37 7.78 18.64
CA ASP A 244 5.26 7.51 19.56
C ASP A 244 3.89 7.52 18.85
N LEU A 245 3.70 8.44 17.90
CA LEU A 245 2.51 8.47 17.05
C LEU A 245 2.43 7.23 16.18
N PHE A 246 3.56 6.84 15.56
CA PHE A 246 3.65 5.64 14.75
C PHE A 246 3.30 4.38 15.57
N LEU A 247 3.83 4.24 16.78
CA LEU A 247 3.49 3.13 17.69
C LEU A 247 2.00 3.11 18.02
N ARG A 248 1.44 4.23 18.45
CA ARG A 248 0.03 4.33 18.86
C ARG A 248 -0.95 4.00 17.73
N VAL A 249 -0.71 4.56 16.55
CA VAL A 249 -1.56 4.33 15.38
C VAL A 249 -1.27 2.96 14.76
N GLY A 250 0.01 2.59 14.65
CA GLY A 250 0.47 1.35 14.04
C GLY A 250 -0.06 0.08 14.74
N GLN A 251 -0.29 0.11 16.05
CA GLN A 251 -0.92 -0.99 16.77
C GLN A 251 -2.30 -1.37 16.22
N ARG A 252 -3.04 -0.40 15.66
CA ARG A 252 -4.34 -0.65 15.01
C ARG A 252 -4.19 -1.45 13.70
N PHE A 253 -3.07 -1.27 13.00
CA PHE A 253 -2.78 -1.97 11.74
C PHE A 253 -2.21 -3.38 11.97
N LEU A 254 -1.45 -3.58 13.05
CA LEU A 254 -0.73 -4.84 13.33
C LEU A 254 -1.23 -5.60 14.55
N GLY A 255 -2.31 -5.13 15.20
CA GLY A 255 -2.87 -5.82 16.36
C GLY A 255 -1.91 -5.96 17.56
N GLY A 256 -1.11 -4.93 17.84
CA GLY A 256 -0.19 -4.89 18.98
C GLY A 256 1.18 -5.55 18.75
N ARG A 257 1.52 -5.92 17.54
CA ARG A 257 2.77 -6.63 17.16
C ARG A 257 4.01 -5.74 16.97
N ILE A 258 3.96 -4.45 17.27
CA ILE A 258 5.12 -3.54 17.11
C ILE A 258 5.96 -3.57 18.38
N GLY A 259 7.18 -4.13 18.29
CA GLY A 259 8.09 -4.28 19.42
C GLY A 259 8.93 -3.03 19.74
N GLY A 260 9.12 -2.15 18.79
CA GLY A 260 9.91 -0.91 18.93
C GLY A 260 10.03 -0.20 17.60
N VAL A 261 10.30 1.10 17.65
CA VAL A 261 10.46 1.95 16.45
C VAL A 261 11.76 2.74 16.56
N GLU A 262 12.52 2.76 15.48
CA GLU A 262 13.79 3.47 15.37
C GLU A 262 13.59 4.74 14.53
N VAL A 263 14.09 5.87 14.99
CA VAL A 263 14.08 7.11 14.20
C VAL A 263 15.35 7.17 13.35
N VAL A 264 15.17 7.35 12.04
CA VAL A 264 16.24 7.42 11.05
C VAL A 264 16.02 8.60 10.11
N ALA A 265 17.09 9.30 9.75
CA ALA A 265 16.97 10.41 8.79
C ALA A 265 16.79 9.85 7.37
N ALA A 266 15.70 10.24 6.69
CA ALA A 266 15.57 10.05 5.26
C ALA A 266 16.23 11.22 4.54
N GLY A 267 17.27 10.95 3.71
CA GLY A 267 17.83 11.94 2.81
C GLY A 267 18.96 12.82 3.39
N SER A 268 19.85 12.26 4.20
CA SER A 268 21.18 12.89 4.44
C SER A 268 22.17 12.35 3.40
N GLU A 269 22.50 13.23 2.46
CA GLU A 269 23.45 13.29 1.34
C GLU A 269 22.90 13.07 -0.05
#